data_8c4d8e89ce66e221bd2c5c9065fb3260
#
_entry.id   8c4d8e89ce66e221bd2c5c9065fb3260
#
_cell.length_a   1.000
_cell.length_b   1.000
_cell.length_c   1.000
_cell.angle_alpha   90.00
_cell.angle_beta   90.00
_cell.angle_gamma   90.00
#
_symmetry.space_group_name_H-M   'P 1'
#
loop_
_entity.id
_entity.type
_entity.pdbx_description
1 polymer ?
#
loop_
_entity_poly.entity_id
_entity_poly.type
_entity_poly.pdbx_seq_one_letter_code
_entity_poly.pdbx_strand_id
1 'polypeptide(L)'
;LYKDGGYYMLRSKWASDAIMMVVKNNNNPKNYVHCQPDNGTFSLYRDGRNFLPDAGFFTYGGDKESDNLRKSYRATTMHNTMTKNSATIADGYMNGKFLLQESKGNIDVLVTENKSYGDLTHRRAIFFVNKTFFVLVDEGYDAGKTTPVVDVTFNLGNAPKVVVDEADKENFQYGAYTKFDDNNNMQFKTFVETNSGYVAKWSTN
;
A
#
# COMPACT_ATOMS: atom_id res chain seq x y z
N LEU A 1 14.78 6.57 7.99
CA LEU A 1 13.60 6.90 8.76
C LEU A 1 13.43 8.41 8.84
N TYR A 2 12.37 8.93 8.24
CA TYR A 2 12.03 10.36 8.25
C TYR A 2 10.67 10.53 8.93
N LYS A 3 10.65 10.40 10.27
CA LYS A 3 9.42 10.38 11.09
C LYS A 3 8.54 11.60 10.88
N ASP A 4 9.14 12.79 10.87
CA ASP A 4 8.41 14.06 10.73
C ASP A 4 7.80 14.24 9.33
N GLY A 5 8.44 13.70 8.29
CA GLY A 5 7.92 13.67 6.93
C GLY A 5 6.97 12.50 6.65
N GLY A 6 6.85 11.54 7.58
CA GLY A 6 6.01 10.37 7.42
C GLY A 6 6.51 9.38 6.36
N TYR A 7 7.82 9.32 6.11
CA TYR A 7 8.43 8.37 5.18
C TYR A 7 9.31 7.38 5.92
N TYR A 8 9.10 6.10 5.64
CA TYR A 8 9.80 4.99 6.26
C TYR A 8 10.35 4.07 5.18
N MET A 9 11.53 3.53 5.41
CA MET A 9 12.23 2.75 4.40
C MET A 9 12.77 1.47 5.02
N LEU A 10 12.43 0.34 4.40
CA LEU A 10 12.99 -0.98 4.69
C LEU A 10 13.75 -1.43 3.45
N ARG A 11 15.00 -1.84 3.62
CA ARG A 11 15.85 -2.23 2.49
C ARG A 11 16.82 -3.34 2.86
N SER A 12 17.13 -4.19 1.88
CA SER A 12 18.03 -5.33 2.09
C SER A 12 19.49 -4.93 2.20
N LYS A 13 19.93 -3.94 1.41
CA LYS A 13 21.32 -3.46 1.33
C LYS A 13 21.41 -2.09 0.68
N TRP A 14 22.59 -1.48 0.67
CA TRP A 14 22.91 -0.22 -0.03
C TRP A 14 23.56 -0.53 -1.38
N ALA A 15 22.74 -0.98 -2.36
CA ALA A 15 23.16 -1.29 -3.71
C ALA A 15 21.98 -1.16 -4.68
N SER A 16 22.23 -1.09 -6.00
CA SER A 16 21.22 -0.92 -7.04
C SER A 16 20.24 -2.08 -7.12
N ASP A 17 20.69 -3.28 -6.81
CA ASP A 17 19.91 -4.53 -6.77
C ASP A 17 19.21 -4.79 -5.43
N ALA A 18 19.12 -3.78 -4.56
CA ALA A 18 18.45 -3.92 -3.27
C ALA A 18 16.94 -4.18 -3.44
N ILE A 19 16.41 -5.01 -2.56
CA ILE A 19 14.97 -5.02 -2.30
C ILE A 19 14.68 -3.83 -1.37
N MET A 20 13.71 -2.99 -1.74
CA MET A 20 13.38 -1.79 -1.00
C MET A 20 11.87 -1.57 -0.97
N MET A 21 11.34 -1.33 0.21
CA MET A 21 9.98 -0.84 0.42
C MET A 21 10.06 0.57 1.00
N VAL A 22 9.33 1.50 0.39
CA VAL A 22 9.13 2.85 0.90
C VAL A 22 7.68 2.99 1.31
N VAL A 23 7.44 3.35 2.56
CA VAL A 23 6.10 3.52 3.14
C VAL A 23 5.88 4.99 3.41
N LYS A 24 4.70 5.49 3.08
CA LYS A 24 4.25 6.84 3.43
C LYS A 24 3.10 6.79 4.42
N ASN A 25 3.24 7.46 5.53
CA ASN A 25 2.20 7.60 6.55
C ASN A 25 2.40 8.93 7.29
N ASN A 26 1.82 9.98 6.76
CA ASN A 26 2.07 11.37 7.12
C ASN A 26 1.10 11.84 8.21
N ASN A 27 1.59 12.68 9.12
CA ASN A 27 0.82 13.33 10.19
C ASN A 27 0.77 14.86 10.03
N ASN A 28 0.69 15.37 8.81
CA ASN A 28 0.63 16.81 8.59
C ASN A 28 -0.70 17.26 7.98
N PRO A 29 -1.71 17.57 8.80
CA PRO A 29 -3.03 17.95 8.31
C PRO A 29 -3.07 19.32 7.60
N LYS A 30 -1.99 20.11 7.69
CA LYS A 30 -1.94 21.46 7.13
C LYS A 30 -1.26 21.55 5.77
N ASN A 31 -0.59 20.50 5.30
CA ASN A 31 0.19 20.54 4.07
C ASN A 31 -0.46 19.72 2.95
N TYR A 32 -1.68 20.11 2.55
CA TYR A 32 -2.40 19.43 1.46
C TYR A 32 -1.93 19.81 0.06
N VAL A 33 -1.11 20.84 -0.09
CA VAL A 33 -0.67 21.31 -1.41
C VAL A 33 0.22 20.27 -2.11
N HIS A 34 1.03 19.55 -1.33
CA HIS A 34 1.95 18.50 -1.79
C HIS A 34 1.68 17.14 -1.17
N CYS A 35 0.56 16.99 -0.44
CA CYS A 35 0.12 15.71 0.08
C CYS A 35 -0.93 15.07 -0.82
N GLN A 36 -0.90 13.76 -0.87
CA GLN A 36 -1.92 12.95 -1.54
C GLN A 36 -2.73 12.21 -0.49
N PRO A 37 -3.98 11.87 -0.79
CA PRO A 37 -4.85 11.11 0.11
C PRO A 37 -4.49 9.61 0.10
N ASP A 38 -3.26 9.27 0.49
CA ASP A 38 -2.61 7.98 0.29
C ASP A 38 -1.92 7.43 1.56
N ASN A 39 -2.32 7.89 2.76
CA ASN A 39 -1.71 7.43 3.99
C ASN A 39 -1.76 5.90 4.14
N GLY A 40 -0.65 5.34 4.59
CA GLY A 40 -0.44 3.91 4.67
C GLY A 40 0.02 3.26 3.37
N THR A 41 0.16 4.03 2.27
CA THR A 41 0.67 3.50 1.00
C THR A 41 2.13 3.10 1.07
N PHE A 42 2.53 2.23 0.16
CA PHE A 42 3.93 1.87 -0.03
C PHE A 42 4.24 1.60 -1.50
N SER A 43 5.52 1.65 -1.84
CA SER A 43 6.06 1.15 -3.10
C SER A 43 7.09 0.04 -2.82
N LEU A 44 7.11 -0.98 -3.67
CA LEU A 44 8.06 -2.10 -3.57
C LEU A 44 8.93 -2.17 -4.81
N TYR A 45 10.23 -2.09 -4.59
CA TYR A 45 11.24 -2.03 -5.63
C TYR A 45 12.30 -3.12 -5.45
N ARG A 46 12.77 -3.66 -6.57
CA ARG A 46 13.95 -4.51 -6.63
C ARG A 46 14.61 -4.41 -8.01
N ASP A 47 15.93 -4.20 -8.02
CA ASP A 47 16.78 -4.34 -9.20
C ASP A 47 16.19 -3.68 -10.47
N GLY A 48 16.04 -2.36 -10.44
CA GLY A 48 15.51 -1.56 -11.54
C GLY A 48 14.00 -1.62 -11.76
N ARG A 49 13.26 -2.45 -11.02
CA ARG A 49 11.80 -2.62 -11.21
C ARG A 49 11.01 -2.22 -9.98
N ASN A 50 9.97 -1.40 -10.22
CA ASN A 50 8.93 -1.12 -9.22
C ASN A 50 7.79 -2.13 -9.41
N PHE A 51 7.67 -3.09 -8.51
CA PHE A 51 6.66 -4.15 -8.57
C PHE A 51 5.29 -3.69 -8.10
N LEU A 52 5.27 -2.85 -7.06
CA LEU A 52 4.06 -2.26 -6.50
C LEU A 52 4.23 -0.73 -6.52
N PRO A 53 4.04 -0.11 -7.69
CA PRO A 53 4.16 1.33 -7.81
C PRO A 53 3.05 2.05 -7.07
N ASP A 54 3.36 3.25 -6.59
CA ASP A 54 2.36 4.23 -6.21
C ASP A 54 1.90 4.98 -7.47
N ALA A 55 0.61 5.27 -7.59
CA ALA A 55 0.06 5.92 -8.78
C ALA A 55 0.52 7.38 -8.95
N GLY A 56 0.93 8.02 -7.86
CA GLY A 56 1.31 9.42 -7.89
C GLY A 56 0.11 10.34 -8.11
N PHE A 57 0.33 11.45 -8.79
CA PHE A 57 -0.68 12.52 -8.97
C PHE A 57 -0.86 13.00 -10.42
N PHE A 58 -0.27 12.34 -11.38
CA PHE A 58 -0.29 12.64 -12.81
C PHE A 58 0.42 13.96 -13.18
N THR A 59 -0.17 15.11 -12.81
CA THR A 59 0.37 16.44 -13.15
C THR A 59 0.00 17.49 -12.11
N TYR A 60 0.70 18.62 -12.09
CA TYR A 60 0.38 19.77 -11.22
C TYR A 60 -0.59 20.78 -11.85
N GLY A 61 -0.84 20.70 -13.12
CA GLY A 61 -1.74 21.61 -13.83
C GLY A 61 -1.95 21.14 -15.25
N GLY A 62 -2.84 21.79 -15.95
CA GLY A 62 -3.17 21.49 -17.33
C GLY A 62 -4.57 21.95 -17.69
N ASP A 63 -5.12 21.33 -18.70
CA ASP A 63 -6.50 21.49 -19.11
C ASP A 63 -7.48 20.67 -18.23
N LYS A 64 -8.75 20.72 -18.57
CA LYS A 64 -9.80 20.00 -17.84
C LYS A 64 -9.59 18.46 -17.82
N GLU A 65 -9.04 17.91 -18.89
CA GLU A 65 -8.73 16.48 -18.99
C GLU A 65 -7.60 16.11 -18.05
N SER A 66 -6.53 16.88 -18.03
CA SER A 66 -5.41 16.75 -17.09
C SER A 66 -5.87 16.86 -15.64
N ASP A 67 -6.79 17.76 -15.32
CA ASP A 67 -7.36 17.89 -13.98
C ASP A 67 -8.20 16.65 -13.58
N ASN A 68 -8.96 16.09 -14.52
CA ASN A 68 -9.71 14.85 -14.27
C ASN A 68 -8.77 13.65 -14.04
N LEU A 69 -7.73 13.51 -14.86
CA LEU A 69 -6.72 12.48 -14.67
C LEU A 69 -6.01 12.66 -13.33
N ARG A 70 -5.65 13.89 -12.97
CA ARG A 70 -5.06 14.19 -11.66
C ARG A 70 -5.97 13.74 -10.49
N LYS A 71 -7.27 14.01 -10.56
CA LYS A 71 -8.23 13.55 -9.53
C LYS A 71 -8.29 12.03 -9.45
N SER A 72 -8.29 11.35 -10.60
CA SER A 72 -8.31 9.90 -10.67
C SER A 72 -7.03 9.29 -10.07
N TYR A 73 -5.86 9.76 -10.48
CA TYR A 73 -4.57 9.26 -9.97
C TYR A 73 -4.37 9.52 -8.47
N ARG A 74 -4.92 10.62 -7.95
CA ARG A 74 -4.88 10.97 -6.53
C ARG A 74 -5.91 10.24 -5.68
N ALA A 75 -6.88 9.54 -6.27
CA ALA A 75 -7.88 8.81 -5.49
C ALA A 75 -7.21 7.74 -4.61
N THR A 76 -7.63 7.61 -3.35
CA THR A 76 -7.03 6.65 -2.40
C THR A 76 -7.07 5.23 -2.93
N THR A 77 -8.08 4.87 -3.73
CA THR A 77 -8.19 3.57 -4.40
C THR A 77 -7.08 3.29 -5.41
N MET A 78 -6.33 4.29 -5.84
CA MET A 78 -5.18 4.16 -6.76
C MET A 78 -3.85 3.98 -6.03
N HIS A 79 -3.87 3.88 -4.71
CA HIS A 79 -2.68 3.72 -3.88
C HIS A 79 -2.68 2.38 -3.14
N ASN A 80 -1.50 1.89 -2.75
CA ASN A 80 -1.31 0.61 -2.07
C ASN A 80 -1.68 0.72 -0.58
N THR A 81 -2.95 1.00 -0.29
CA THR A 81 -3.45 1.26 1.06
C THR A 81 -4.88 0.76 1.27
N MET A 82 -5.37 0.90 2.50
CA MET A 82 -6.74 0.57 2.86
C MET A 82 -7.69 1.74 2.54
N THR A 83 -8.84 1.43 1.96
CA THR A 83 -9.94 2.38 1.76
C THR A 83 -11.17 1.97 2.57
N LYS A 84 -11.99 2.95 2.94
CA LYS A 84 -13.32 2.76 3.55
C LYS A 84 -14.38 3.07 2.52
N ASN A 85 -15.24 2.08 2.20
CA ASN A 85 -16.31 2.20 1.22
C ASN A 85 -15.84 2.73 -0.15
N SER A 86 -14.62 2.36 -0.56
CA SER A 86 -13.95 2.84 -1.78
C SER A 86 -13.86 4.38 -1.90
N ALA A 87 -13.96 5.10 -0.79
CA ALA A 87 -13.90 6.55 -0.77
C ALA A 87 -12.46 7.06 -0.78
N THR A 88 -12.26 8.24 -1.35
CA THR A 88 -11.00 8.97 -1.24
C THR A 88 -10.91 9.66 0.12
N ILE A 89 -9.76 9.57 0.79
CA ILE A 89 -9.46 10.35 2.00
C ILE A 89 -9.63 11.83 1.69
N ALA A 90 -10.35 12.55 2.54
CA ALA A 90 -10.53 13.99 2.37
C ALA A 90 -9.21 14.75 2.48
N ASP A 91 -9.04 15.80 1.67
CA ASP A 91 -7.86 16.66 1.73
C ASP A 91 -7.67 17.22 3.15
N GLY A 92 -6.43 17.14 3.65
CA GLY A 92 -6.08 17.60 4.99
C GLY A 92 -6.26 16.55 6.12
N TYR A 93 -6.83 15.39 5.83
CA TYR A 93 -6.95 14.30 6.81
C TYR A 93 -5.72 13.38 6.84
N MET A 94 -4.53 13.98 6.87
CA MET A 94 -3.27 13.25 7.02
C MET A 94 -3.01 12.97 8.50
N ASN A 95 -3.63 11.94 9.05
CA ASN A 95 -3.57 11.58 10.47
C ASN A 95 -2.81 10.27 10.63
N GLY A 96 -1.54 10.27 10.22
CA GLY A 96 -0.63 9.15 10.35
C GLY A 96 0.09 9.15 11.68
N LYS A 97 0.38 7.99 12.22
CA LYS A 97 1.10 7.77 13.46
C LYS A 97 2.16 6.69 13.27
N PHE A 98 3.37 6.98 13.69
CA PHE A 98 4.43 5.99 13.84
C PHE A 98 4.25 5.26 15.17
N LEU A 99 4.28 3.94 15.16
CA LEU A 99 4.18 3.12 16.36
C LEU A 99 5.50 2.44 16.72
N LEU A 100 6.12 1.75 15.75
CA LEU A 100 7.31 0.97 15.99
C LEU A 100 8.17 0.88 14.73
N GLN A 101 9.48 0.94 14.89
CA GLN A 101 10.46 0.38 13.95
C GLN A 101 11.58 -0.26 14.74
N GLU A 102 11.81 -1.53 14.50
CA GLU A 102 12.82 -2.31 15.19
C GLU A 102 13.47 -3.32 14.23
N SER A 103 14.72 -3.64 14.49
CA SER A 103 15.46 -4.71 13.80
C SER A 103 15.98 -5.68 14.84
N LYS A 104 15.57 -6.95 14.75
CA LYS A 104 16.02 -8.00 15.66
C LYS A 104 16.28 -9.30 14.90
N GLY A 105 17.51 -9.77 14.98
CA GLY A 105 17.95 -10.95 14.22
C GLY A 105 17.76 -10.73 12.72
N ASN A 106 16.96 -11.58 12.10
CA ASN A 106 16.71 -11.56 10.65
C ASN A 106 15.41 -10.83 10.25
N ILE A 107 14.81 -10.09 11.18
CA ILE A 107 13.52 -9.42 10.95
C ILE A 107 13.66 -7.94 11.24
N ASP A 108 13.27 -7.11 10.28
CA ASP A 108 12.94 -5.71 10.52
C ASP A 108 11.42 -5.57 10.60
N VAL A 109 10.96 -4.78 11.55
CA VAL A 109 9.53 -4.50 11.76
C VAL A 109 9.29 -3.01 11.64
N LEU A 110 8.24 -2.64 10.92
CA LEU A 110 7.67 -1.29 10.91
C LEU A 110 6.19 -1.39 11.19
N VAL A 111 5.70 -0.64 12.18
CA VAL A 111 4.26 -0.53 12.47
C VAL A 111 3.84 0.93 12.38
N THR A 112 2.85 1.19 11.56
CA THR A 112 2.23 2.49 11.39
C THR A 112 0.72 2.39 11.57
N GLU A 113 0.09 3.50 11.91
CA GLU A 113 -1.35 3.62 12.08
C GLU A 113 -1.80 4.94 11.47
N ASN A 114 -2.99 4.99 10.87
CA ASN A 114 -3.59 6.25 10.49
C ASN A 114 -5.11 6.25 10.74
N LYS A 115 -5.67 7.45 10.97
CA LYS A 115 -7.10 7.73 11.11
C LYS A 115 -7.57 8.68 10.02
N SER A 116 -7.09 8.46 8.80
CA SER A 116 -7.34 9.38 7.70
C SER A 116 -8.80 9.43 7.25
N TYR A 117 -9.61 8.44 7.64
CA TYR A 117 -11.08 8.48 7.47
C TYR A 117 -11.84 8.98 8.71
N GLY A 118 -11.12 9.41 9.76
CA GLY A 118 -11.71 9.92 10.99
C GLY A 118 -12.14 8.83 11.97
N ASP A 119 -13.07 8.00 11.59
CA ASP A 119 -13.62 6.89 12.40
C ASP A 119 -12.93 5.54 12.14
N LEU A 120 -12.41 5.29 10.95
CA LEU A 120 -11.63 4.10 10.64
C LEU A 120 -10.15 4.31 11.03
N THR A 121 -9.63 3.46 11.88
CA THR A 121 -8.20 3.33 12.14
C THR A 121 -7.65 2.20 11.29
N HIS A 122 -6.73 2.51 10.38
CA HIS A 122 -5.95 1.52 9.64
C HIS A 122 -4.58 1.37 10.30
N ARG A 123 -4.25 0.18 10.77
CA ARG A 123 -2.92 -0.20 11.25
C ARG A 123 -2.29 -1.15 10.26
N ARG A 124 -1.06 -0.86 9.87
CA ARG A 124 -0.23 -1.71 9.01
C ARG A 124 1.04 -2.08 9.74
N ALA A 125 1.25 -3.38 9.96
CA ALA A 125 2.52 -3.93 10.38
C ALA A 125 3.22 -4.58 9.18
N ILE A 126 4.49 -4.25 9.00
CA ILE A 126 5.33 -4.74 7.91
C ILE A 126 6.52 -5.43 8.53
N PHE A 127 6.71 -6.70 8.19
CA PHE A 127 7.85 -7.51 8.59
C PHE A 127 8.70 -7.78 7.36
N PHE A 128 9.95 -7.36 7.38
CA PHE A 128 10.93 -7.69 6.34
C PHE A 128 11.80 -8.83 6.85
N VAL A 129 11.53 -10.02 6.36
CA VAL A 129 12.08 -11.27 6.87
C VAL A 129 13.29 -11.69 6.02
N ASN A 130 14.39 -12.02 6.68
CA ASN A 130 15.66 -12.47 6.07
C ASN A 130 16.17 -11.52 4.97
N LYS A 131 15.73 -10.25 4.95
CA LYS A 131 16.03 -9.30 3.85
C LYS A 131 15.60 -9.81 2.46
N THR A 132 14.59 -10.69 2.42
CA THR A 132 14.19 -11.41 1.20
C THR A 132 12.71 -11.21 0.85
N PHE A 133 11.80 -11.27 1.82
CA PHE A 133 10.37 -11.12 1.60
C PHE A 133 9.70 -10.29 2.68
N PHE A 134 8.54 -9.74 2.34
CA PHE A 134 7.72 -8.96 3.27
C PHE A 134 6.47 -9.75 3.66
N VAL A 135 6.09 -9.61 4.94
CA VAL A 135 4.75 -9.97 5.44
C VAL A 135 4.09 -8.67 5.87
N LEU A 136 2.91 -8.40 5.32
CA LEU A 136 2.08 -7.26 5.69
C LEU A 136 0.86 -7.77 6.46
N VAL A 137 0.56 -7.13 7.58
CA VAL A 137 -0.66 -7.35 8.35
C VAL A 137 -1.41 -6.03 8.39
N ASP A 138 -2.60 -6.02 7.78
CA ASP A 138 -3.49 -4.87 7.74
C ASP A 138 -4.68 -5.11 8.66
N GLU A 139 -4.92 -4.18 9.58
CA GLU A 139 -6.02 -4.20 10.52
C GLU A 139 -6.85 -2.93 10.37
N GLY A 140 -8.15 -3.07 10.23
CA GLY A 140 -9.11 -1.96 10.20
C GLY A 140 -9.99 -1.95 11.45
N TYR A 141 -10.01 -0.84 12.17
CA TYR A 141 -10.88 -0.64 13.34
C TYR A 141 -11.82 0.53 13.10
N ASP A 142 -13.13 0.30 13.20
CA ASP A 142 -14.13 1.36 13.11
C ASP A 142 -14.65 1.73 14.51
N ALA A 143 -14.45 2.99 14.91
CA ALA A 143 -14.95 3.51 16.19
C ALA A 143 -16.47 3.75 16.18
N GLY A 144 -17.09 3.84 15.00
CA GLY A 144 -18.52 4.14 14.81
C GLY A 144 -19.45 2.97 15.06
N LYS A 145 -18.94 1.80 15.41
CA LYS A 145 -19.71 0.55 15.58
C LYS A 145 -20.51 0.11 14.36
N THR A 146 -20.18 0.63 13.19
CA THR A 146 -20.69 0.15 11.91
C THR A 146 -19.72 -0.90 11.36
N THR A 147 -20.20 -1.77 10.49
CA THR A 147 -19.32 -2.69 9.76
C THR A 147 -18.98 -2.07 8.41
N PRO A 148 -17.91 -1.27 8.30
CA PRO A 148 -17.58 -0.64 7.04
C PRO A 148 -17.12 -1.69 6.04
N VAL A 149 -17.36 -1.44 4.75
CA VAL A 149 -16.65 -2.15 3.70
C VAL A 149 -15.25 -1.56 3.61
N VAL A 150 -14.24 -2.39 3.84
CA VAL A 150 -12.83 -1.99 3.69
C VAL A 150 -12.22 -2.78 2.55
N ASP A 151 -11.47 -2.07 1.70
CA ASP A 151 -10.68 -2.66 0.63
C ASP A 151 -9.20 -2.37 0.90
N VAL A 152 -8.33 -3.34 0.68
CA VAL A 152 -6.89 -3.12 0.64
C VAL A 152 -6.45 -3.29 -0.80
N THR A 153 -5.99 -2.20 -1.40
CA THR A 153 -5.57 -2.18 -2.80
C THR A 153 -4.07 -2.40 -2.93
N PHE A 154 -3.68 -3.16 -3.95
CA PHE A 154 -2.28 -3.36 -4.35
C PHE A 154 -2.17 -3.16 -5.86
N ASN A 155 -1.47 -2.12 -6.28
CA ASN A 155 -1.23 -1.81 -7.68
C ASN A 155 -0.02 -2.59 -8.17
N LEU A 156 -0.24 -3.55 -9.07
CA LEU A 156 0.82 -4.33 -9.68
C LEU A 156 1.34 -3.62 -10.94
N GLY A 157 2.61 -3.32 -10.97
CA GLY A 157 3.27 -2.71 -12.12
C GLY A 157 3.32 -3.66 -13.31
N ASN A 158 3.15 -3.12 -14.53
CA ASN A 158 3.28 -3.85 -15.79
C ASN A 158 2.32 -5.05 -15.92
N ALA A 159 1.03 -4.78 -15.93
CA ALA A 159 -0.07 -5.75 -15.99
C ALA A 159 0.10 -6.91 -17.01
N PRO A 160 0.64 -6.72 -18.26
CA PRO A 160 0.82 -7.83 -19.21
C PRO A 160 1.74 -8.96 -18.73
N LYS A 161 2.57 -8.69 -17.73
CA LYS A 161 3.48 -9.69 -17.12
C LYS A 161 2.98 -10.25 -15.80
N VAL A 162 1.75 -9.91 -15.39
CA VAL A 162 1.13 -10.39 -14.14
C VAL A 162 0.21 -11.57 -14.44
N VAL A 163 0.33 -12.63 -13.67
CA VAL A 163 -0.59 -13.77 -13.65
C VAL A 163 -1.28 -13.81 -12.31
N VAL A 164 -2.60 -13.81 -12.34
CA VAL A 164 -3.42 -13.97 -11.14
C VAL A 164 -3.57 -15.46 -10.86
N ASP A 165 -3.28 -15.85 -9.63
CA ASP A 165 -3.43 -17.21 -9.12
C ASP A 165 -4.62 -17.25 -8.16
N GLU A 166 -5.71 -17.85 -8.61
CA GLU A 166 -6.94 -18.03 -7.82
C GLU A 166 -7.05 -19.47 -7.28
N ALA A 167 -5.96 -20.21 -7.24
CA ALA A 167 -5.97 -21.66 -7.08
C ALA A 167 -6.54 -22.18 -5.75
N ASP A 168 -6.71 -21.32 -4.74
CA ASP A 168 -7.18 -21.75 -3.42
C ASP A 168 -8.27 -20.82 -2.85
N LYS A 169 -9.37 -20.68 -3.60
CA LYS A 169 -10.53 -19.88 -3.19
C LYS A 169 -11.21 -20.43 -1.92
N GLU A 170 -11.16 -21.72 -1.70
CA GLU A 170 -11.81 -22.37 -0.56
C GLU A 170 -11.13 -22.04 0.76
N ASN A 171 -9.81 -21.80 0.74
CA ASN A 171 -9.04 -21.40 1.91
C ASN A 171 -8.78 -19.89 1.98
N PHE A 172 -9.52 -19.08 1.22
CA PHE A 172 -9.36 -17.61 1.18
C PHE A 172 -7.94 -17.14 0.87
N GLN A 173 -7.22 -17.92 0.05
CA GLN A 173 -5.89 -17.58 -0.43
C GLN A 173 -5.97 -17.11 -1.88
N TYR A 174 -5.50 -15.88 -2.11
CA TYR A 174 -5.44 -15.29 -3.43
C TYR A 174 -4.00 -14.87 -3.70
N GLY A 175 -3.59 -14.95 -4.94
CA GLY A 175 -2.23 -14.63 -5.28
C GLY A 175 -2.09 -14.06 -6.67
N ALA A 176 -0.94 -13.47 -6.89
CA ALA A 176 -0.47 -13.10 -8.22
C ALA A 176 1.04 -13.27 -8.27
N TYR A 177 1.57 -13.47 -9.45
CA TYR A 177 3.00 -13.49 -9.70
C TYR A 177 3.32 -12.85 -11.04
N THR A 178 4.54 -12.34 -11.15
CA THR A 178 5.02 -11.75 -12.39
C THR A 178 5.80 -12.77 -13.20
N LYS A 179 5.84 -12.57 -14.55
CA LYS A 179 6.59 -13.40 -15.50
C LYS A 179 7.47 -12.53 -16.38
N PHE A 180 8.53 -11.96 -15.81
CA PHE A 180 9.54 -11.24 -16.57
C PHE A 180 10.64 -12.20 -16.99
N ASP A 181 11.18 -12.00 -18.19
CA ASP A 181 12.16 -12.90 -18.81
C ASP A 181 13.55 -12.84 -18.16
N ASP A 182 13.83 -11.78 -17.40
CA ASP A 182 15.09 -11.55 -16.67
C ASP A 182 15.14 -12.23 -15.28
N ASN A 183 14.15 -13.04 -14.93
CA ASN A 183 13.99 -13.71 -13.65
C ASN A 183 13.87 -12.76 -12.43
N ASN A 184 13.78 -11.44 -12.64
CA ASN A 184 13.46 -10.50 -11.57
C ASN A 184 11.93 -10.45 -11.39
N ASN A 185 11.42 -11.41 -10.65
CA ASN A 185 9.98 -11.64 -10.47
C ASN A 185 9.55 -11.51 -9.02
N MET A 186 8.27 -11.24 -8.84
CA MET A 186 7.60 -11.17 -7.53
C MET A 186 6.47 -12.19 -7.49
N GLN A 187 6.28 -12.80 -6.32
CA GLN A 187 5.07 -13.53 -5.96
C GLN A 187 4.38 -12.78 -4.82
N PHE A 188 3.07 -12.68 -4.93
CA PHE A 188 2.19 -12.06 -3.95
C PHE A 188 1.11 -13.05 -3.54
N LYS A 189 0.84 -13.16 -2.22
CA LYS A 189 -0.25 -13.96 -1.69
C LYS A 189 -0.99 -13.19 -0.61
N THR A 190 -2.31 -13.31 -0.59
CA THR A 190 -3.15 -12.75 0.47
C THR A 190 -3.82 -13.86 1.25
N PHE A 191 -3.96 -13.63 2.55
CA PHE A 191 -4.68 -14.48 3.48
C PHE A 191 -5.67 -13.58 4.21
N VAL A 192 -6.92 -14.01 4.35
CA VAL A 192 -7.96 -13.25 5.03
C VAL A 192 -8.60 -14.12 6.09
N GLU A 193 -8.97 -13.54 7.22
CA GLU A 193 -9.70 -14.24 8.26
C GLU A 193 -11.10 -14.65 7.76
N THR A 194 -11.48 -15.89 7.98
CA THR A 194 -12.62 -16.57 7.36
C THR A 194 -14.00 -16.00 7.69
N ASN A 195 -14.12 -15.17 8.73
CA ASN A 195 -15.39 -14.60 9.20
C ASN A 195 -15.73 -13.24 8.60
N SER A 196 -14.94 -12.73 7.66
CA SER A 196 -15.03 -11.34 7.22
C SER A 196 -15.95 -11.07 6.02
N GLY A 197 -16.56 -12.10 5.41
CA GLY A 197 -17.35 -11.92 4.18
C GLY A 197 -16.51 -11.39 2.98
N TYR A 198 -15.29 -11.80 2.89
CA TYR A 198 -14.27 -11.30 1.97
C TYR A 198 -14.51 -11.66 0.49
N VAL A 199 -14.19 -10.73 -0.38
CA VAL A 199 -14.16 -10.94 -1.84
C VAL A 199 -12.86 -10.37 -2.41
N ALA A 200 -12.02 -11.20 -3.01
CA ALA A 200 -10.91 -10.70 -3.83
C ALA A 200 -11.44 -10.25 -5.19
N LYS A 201 -11.07 -9.05 -5.60
CA LYS A 201 -11.35 -8.52 -6.94
C LYS A 201 -10.03 -8.20 -7.61
N TRP A 202 -9.89 -8.68 -8.84
CA TRP A 202 -8.79 -8.36 -9.72
C TRP A 202 -9.32 -7.50 -10.86
N SER A 203 -8.70 -6.37 -11.12
CA SER A 203 -8.98 -5.56 -12.31
C SER A 203 -7.68 -5.32 -13.06
N THR A 204 -7.74 -5.43 -14.37
CA THR A 204 -6.72 -4.93 -15.29
C THR A 204 -7.21 -3.62 -15.87
N ASN A 205 -6.57 -2.52 -15.55
CA ASN A 205 -6.80 -1.22 -16.19
C ASN A 205 -5.87 -1.05 -17.36
#